data_18cc4461b347e88ccbbd82848d942ec2
#
_entry.id   18cc4461b347e88ccbbd82848d942ec2
#
_cell.length_a   1.000
_cell.length_b   1.000
_cell.length_c   1.000
_cell.angle_alpha   90.00
_cell.angle_beta   90.00
_cell.angle_gamma   90.00
#
_symmetry.space_group_name_H-M   'P 1'
#
loop_
_entity.id
_entity.type
_entity.pdbx_description
1 polymer ?
#
loop_
_entity_poly.entity_id
_entity_poly.type
_entity_poly.pdbx_seq_one_letter_code
_entity_poly.pdbx_strand_id
1 'polypeptide(L)' 'MATPKTNAMRILEKEKISYEMHTYDTSDGQIDGAAVARKVGLDPSRVFKTLVTQGHSGGYFVCVLPVEHELNLKKAAKAF' A
#
# COMPACT_ATOMS: atom_id res chain seq x y z
N MET A 1 12.42 -21.18 2.59
CA MET A 1 12.01 -20.44 3.81
C MET A 1 10.63 -19.81 3.58
N ALA A 2 9.71 -20.06 4.47
CA ALA A 2 8.37 -19.51 4.31
C ALA A 2 8.39 -18.00 4.57
N THR A 3 7.73 -17.20 3.71
CA THR A 3 7.57 -15.78 3.93
C THR A 3 6.57 -15.57 5.08
N PRO A 4 6.91 -14.73 6.07
CA PRO A 4 5.99 -14.46 7.16
C PRO A 4 4.69 -13.83 6.66
N LYS A 5 3.58 -14.21 7.24
CA LYS A 5 2.29 -13.61 6.92
C LYS A 5 2.16 -12.26 7.61
N THR A 6 1.67 -11.25 6.88
CA THR A 6 1.34 -9.96 7.46
C THR A 6 0.00 -10.02 8.18
N ASN A 7 -0.30 -9.03 9.01
CA ASN A 7 -1.61 -8.93 9.65
C ASN A 7 -2.73 -8.80 8.62
N ALA A 8 -2.48 -8.10 7.50
CA ALA A 8 -3.47 -7.99 6.43
C ALA A 8 -3.81 -9.36 5.84
N MET A 9 -2.80 -10.21 5.62
CA MET A 9 -3.01 -11.57 5.13
C MET A 9 -3.83 -12.40 6.11
N ARG A 10 -3.55 -12.27 7.41
CA ARG A 10 -4.29 -12.99 8.44
C ARG A 10 -5.75 -12.57 8.50
N ILE A 11 -6.02 -11.27 8.33
CA ILE A 11 -7.38 -10.74 8.29
C ILE A 11 -8.13 -11.28 7.08
N LEU A 12 -7.50 -11.30 5.91
CA LEU A 12 -8.10 -11.83 4.69
C LEU A 12 -8.44 -13.32 4.85
N GLU A 13 -7.53 -14.10 5.45
CA GLU A 13 -7.76 -15.51 5.70
C GLU A 13 -8.91 -15.73 6.68
N LYS A 14 -8.99 -14.91 7.73
CA LYS A 14 -10.06 -14.99 8.71
C LYS A 14 -11.43 -14.73 8.07
N GLU A 15 -11.48 -13.77 7.15
CA GLU A 15 -12.71 -13.44 6.43
C GLU A 15 -12.95 -14.33 5.21
N LYS A 16 -12.09 -15.35 5.00
CA LYS A 16 -12.17 -16.29 3.89
C LYS A 16 -12.13 -15.63 2.52
N ILE A 17 -11.32 -14.57 2.40
CA ILE A 17 -11.11 -13.84 1.14
C ILE A 17 -9.86 -14.40 0.48
N SER A 18 -9.99 -14.82 -0.78
CA SER A 18 -8.86 -15.30 -1.57
C SER A 18 -7.92 -14.16 -1.92
N TYR A 19 -6.61 -14.42 -1.85
CA TYR A 19 -5.59 -13.44 -2.24
C TYR A 19 -4.37 -14.17 -2.78
N GLU A 20 -3.54 -13.43 -3.52
CA GLU A 20 -2.24 -13.90 -3.97
C GLU A 20 -1.15 -13.09 -3.29
N MET A 21 -0.10 -13.76 -2.86
CA MET A 21 1.07 -13.11 -2.29
C MET A 21 2.14 -12.95 -3.36
N HIS A 22 2.58 -11.71 -3.58
CA HIS A 22 3.67 -11.41 -4.50
C HIS A 22 4.89 -10.97 -3.72
N THR A 23 6.05 -11.47 -4.14
CA THR A 23 7.32 -11.03 -3.57
C THR A 23 8.17 -10.42 -4.68
N TYR A 24 9.09 -9.56 -4.31
CA TYR A 24 9.93 -8.87 -5.27
C TYR A 24 11.31 -8.62 -4.68
N ASP A 25 12.30 -8.47 -5.60
CA ASP A 25 13.68 -8.19 -5.21
C ASP A 25 13.84 -6.72 -4.82
N THR A 26 14.43 -6.48 -3.65
CA THR A 26 14.71 -5.12 -3.16
C THR A 26 16.19 -4.78 -3.21
N SER A 27 17.04 -5.70 -3.72
CA SER A 27 18.49 -5.52 -3.71
C SER A 27 18.95 -4.38 -4.62
N ASP A 28 18.16 -4.00 -5.62
CA ASP A 28 18.48 -2.91 -6.53
C ASP A 28 18.10 -1.52 -5.99
N GLY A 29 17.49 -1.46 -4.80
CA GLY A 29 17.05 -0.21 -4.19
C GLY A 29 15.80 0.42 -4.81
N GLN A 30 15.23 -0.21 -5.84
CA GLN A 30 14.02 0.31 -6.50
C GLN A 30 12.78 -0.20 -5.78
N ILE A 31 12.39 0.50 -4.75
CA ILE A 31 11.28 0.09 -3.87
C ILE A 31 10.07 1.04 -3.94
N ASP A 32 10.06 1.99 -4.88
CA ASP A 32 8.87 2.83 -5.06
C ASP A 32 7.71 2.01 -5.64
N GLY A 33 6.48 2.52 -5.48
CA GLY A 33 5.28 1.79 -5.87
C GLY A 33 5.24 1.40 -7.34
N ALA A 34 5.70 2.27 -8.24
CA ALA A 34 5.72 1.97 -9.67
C ALA A 34 6.73 0.85 -9.98
N ALA A 35 7.91 0.90 -9.35
CA ALA A 35 8.92 -0.15 -9.51
C ALA A 35 8.40 -1.49 -8.99
N VAL A 36 7.76 -1.50 -7.84
CA VAL A 36 7.17 -2.71 -7.26
C VAL A 36 6.11 -3.29 -8.19
N ALA A 37 5.23 -2.45 -8.74
CA ALA A 37 4.20 -2.90 -9.67
C ALA A 37 4.81 -3.59 -10.89
N ARG A 38 5.88 -3.02 -11.44
CA ARG A 38 6.59 -3.63 -12.57
C ARG A 38 7.21 -4.98 -12.20
N LYS A 39 7.81 -5.07 -11.02
CA LYS A 39 8.48 -6.29 -10.54
C LYS A 39 7.50 -7.44 -10.35
N VAL A 40 6.28 -7.15 -9.93
CA VAL A 40 5.25 -8.19 -9.74
C VAL A 40 4.37 -8.36 -10.99
N GLY A 41 4.62 -7.60 -12.06
CA GLY A 41 3.91 -7.75 -13.33
C GLY A 41 2.49 -7.19 -13.33
N LEU A 42 2.21 -6.23 -12.46
CA LEU A 42 0.90 -5.60 -12.36
C LEU A 42 0.89 -4.20 -12.99
N ASP A 43 -0.28 -3.79 -13.46
CA ASP A 43 -0.50 -2.42 -13.93
C ASP A 43 -0.42 -1.48 -12.72
N PRO A 44 0.44 -0.45 -12.73
CA PRO A 44 0.55 0.48 -11.61
C PRO A 44 -0.78 1.14 -11.20
N SER A 45 -1.70 1.33 -12.13
CA SER A 45 -3.02 1.90 -11.82
C SER A 45 -3.86 0.98 -10.94
N ARG A 46 -3.49 -0.29 -10.83
CA ARG A 46 -4.19 -1.29 -10.03
C ARG A 46 -3.45 -1.63 -8.74
N VAL A 47 -2.33 -0.96 -8.49
CA VAL A 47 -1.53 -1.15 -7.29
C VAL A 47 -1.70 0.08 -6.41
N PHE A 48 -1.98 -0.15 -5.13
CA PHE A 48 -2.30 0.92 -4.19
C PHE A 48 -1.25 0.99 -3.09
N LYS A 49 -1.08 2.18 -2.54
CA LYS A 49 -0.22 2.41 -1.38
C LYS A 49 -1.06 2.98 -0.24
N THR A 50 -0.62 2.71 0.96
CA THR A 50 -1.25 3.22 2.17
C THR A 50 -0.34 4.26 2.80
N LEU A 51 -0.89 5.44 3.07
CA LEU A 51 -0.18 6.51 3.75
C LEU A 51 -0.87 6.82 5.06
N VAL A 52 -0.09 6.97 6.13
CA VAL A 52 -0.60 7.42 7.42
C VAL A 52 -0.22 8.87 7.59
N THR A 53 -1.22 9.74 7.76
CA THR A 53 -1.01 11.17 7.95
C THR A 53 -1.43 11.57 9.35
N GLN A 54 -0.78 12.60 9.90
CA GLN A 54 -1.16 13.17 11.18
C GLN A 54 -1.90 14.48 10.96
N GLY A 55 -3.09 14.58 11.54
CA GLY A 55 -3.90 15.79 11.46
C GLY A 55 -3.39 16.87 12.40
N HIS A 56 -3.83 18.10 12.17
CA HIS A 56 -3.47 19.26 12.99
C HIS A 56 -3.82 19.07 14.46
N SER A 57 -4.91 18.37 14.75
CA SER A 57 -5.34 18.06 16.11
C SER A 57 -4.59 16.90 16.76
N GLY A 58 -3.64 16.29 16.09
CA GLY A 58 -2.88 15.15 16.59
C GLY A 58 -3.44 13.78 16.23
N GLY A 59 -4.62 13.71 15.63
CA GLY A 59 -5.20 12.44 15.18
C GLY A 59 -4.51 11.91 13.91
N TYR A 60 -4.59 10.60 13.69
CA TYR A 60 -4.01 9.97 12.52
C TYR A 60 -5.09 9.59 11.52
N PHE A 61 -4.76 9.71 10.25
CA PHE A 61 -5.65 9.35 9.15
C PHE A 61 -4.93 8.42 8.20
N VAL A 62 -5.64 7.42 7.71
CA VAL A 62 -5.09 6.43 6.78
C VAL A 62 -5.68 6.70 5.40
N CYS A 63 -4.82 6.87 4.41
CA CYS A 63 -5.22 7.13 3.04
C CYS A 63 -4.69 6.01 2.13
N VAL A 64 -5.56 5.48 1.28
CA VAL A 64 -5.19 4.48 0.28
C VAL A 64 -5.39 5.10 -1.10
N LEU A 65 -4.33 5.09 -1.92
CA LEU A 65 -4.38 5.70 -3.24
C LEU A 65 -3.51 4.92 -4.21
N PRO A 66 -3.75 5.03 -5.53
CA PRO A 66 -2.90 4.37 -6.52
C PRO A 66 -1.45 4.79 -6.38
N VAL A 67 -0.53 3.86 -6.60
CA VAL A 67 0.91 4.11 -6.40
C VAL A 67 1.46 5.20 -7.29
N GLU A 68 0.82 5.48 -8.44
CA GLU A 68 1.24 6.54 -9.36
C GLU A 68 0.83 7.95 -8.89
N HIS A 69 -0.05 8.04 -7.91
CA HIS A 69 -0.60 9.30 -7.44
C HIS A 69 0.05 9.74 -6.14
N GLU A 70 0.07 11.05 -5.94
CA GLU A 70 0.51 11.64 -4.69
C GLU A 70 -0.68 12.20 -3.93
N LEU A 71 -0.62 12.13 -2.61
CA LEU A 71 -1.68 12.65 -1.76
C LEU A 71 -1.69 14.18 -1.82
N ASN A 72 -2.83 14.76 -2.20
CA ASN A 72 -3.03 16.20 -2.13
C ASN A 72 -3.37 16.56 -0.68
N LEU A 73 -2.40 17.12 0.03
CA LEU A 73 -2.54 17.40 1.46
C LEU A 73 -3.65 18.42 1.75
N LYS A 74 -3.84 19.40 0.88
CA LYS A 74 -4.90 20.41 1.07
C LYS A 74 -6.28 19.79 0.95
N LYS A 75 -6.49 18.93 -0.04
CA LYS A 75 -7.76 18.22 -0.20
C LYS A 75 -8.00 17.23 0.93
N ALA A 76 -6.96 16.54 1.37
CA ALA A 76 -7.06 15.61 2.49
C ALA A 76 -7.46 16.35 3.76
N ALA A 77 -6.86 17.50 4.04
CA ALA A 77 -7.18 18.31 5.21
C ALA A 77 -8.63 18.76 5.21
N LYS A 78 -9.21 19.05 4.05
CA LYS A 78 -10.62 19.41 3.94
C LYS A 78 -11.56 18.23 4.13
N ALA A 79 -11.12 17.02 3.75
CA ALA A 79 -11.94 15.82 3.85
C ALA A 79 -12.03 15.28 5.28
N PHE A 80 -11.03 15.56 6.10
CA PHE A 80 -10.94 15.03 7.47
C PHE A 80 -11.38 16.01 8.54
#